data_0fa5287ebdca6e8329f08603d8f0c7b1
#
_entry.id   0fa5287ebdca6e8329f08603d8f0c7b1
#
_cell.length_a   1.000
_cell.length_b   1.000
_cell.length_c   1.000
_cell.angle_alpha   90.00
_cell.angle_beta   90.00
_cell.angle_gamma   90.00
#
_symmetry.space_group_name_H-M   'P 1'
#
loop_
_entity.id
_entity.type
_entity.pdbx_description
1 polymer ?
#
loop_
_entity_poly.entity_id
_entity_poly.type
_entity_poly.pdbx_seq_one_letter_code
_entity_poly.pdbx_strand_id
1 'polypeptide(L)'
;CYAASGSTVMNRMERTAADNARFSNPDGDSKGVWFSDNRSAPTNVMSWQHPSTFAIQHPISGEMIYPAKGGCWRFGRERLLESLNEYAEYASGDVDIAARVANTSLRSDQVRSDIPDLVLVDPASAAQCAHTRIDDGNWPEFFVTATSFGRKSYPPNEGQPARSWWPNDQVGHNREAKSEIKALFSGATPFSTPKPERLLERIIHIGSNPGDIVLDVFAGSGTTAAVAQKMGRRWVTCELLESTFTTFTRPRLEKVLNDQDPGGITRTKGKRVDATEDGLPDGVSPEDAAKFTSVLNKLIKDDPELKKSIEVKTLKAASKTRRTKEVVNWRGGGGFQVAHLSPACFDYAPELDRVMLTAAATGQTLIESVTANLGFTLLHPDDDYIFDARRGNALLKVVEGVATTEIVDWLASQIQPGETIVLAATTVMDGVRQHLRKLVKGSRVVALPDDVFRYSEGGDQ
;
A
#
# COMPACT_ATOMS: atom_id res chain seq x y z
N CYS A 1 -10.11 2.55 -4.08
CA CYS A 1 -8.76 2.62 -4.69
C CYS A 1 -8.85 2.12 -6.13
N TYR A 2 -8.15 2.79 -7.02
CA TYR A 2 -8.03 2.39 -8.41
C TYR A 2 -6.56 2.09 -8.69
N ALA A 3 -6.28 1.10 -9.52
CA ALA A 3 -4.94 0.76 -9.99
C ALA A 3 -4.87 0.97 -11.51
N ALA A 4 -3.74 1.46 -12.00
CA ALA A 4 -3.54 1.68 -13.43
C ALA A 4 -3.46 0.37 -14.23
N SER A 5 -3.14 -0.74 -13.56
CA SER A 5 -3.14 -2.07 -14.17
C SER A 5 -3.63 -3.14 -13.19
N GLY A 6 -4.14 -4.25 -13.73
CA GLY A 6 -4.53 -5.41 -12.92
C GLY A 6 -3.37 -6.15 -12.24
N SER A 7 -2.13 -5.82 -12.60
CA SER A 7 -0.90 -6.38 -12.02
C SER A 7 -0.40 -5.61 -10.78
N THR A 8 -1.08 -4.54 -10.37
CA THR A 8 -0.71 -3.77 -9.17
C THR A 8 -0.91 -4.62 -7.92
N VAL A 9 0.17 -4.88 -7.20
CA VAL A 9 0.15 -5.62 -5.93
C VAL A 9 0.14 -4.62 -4.78
N MET A 10 -0.87 -4.72 -3.92
CA MET A 10 -0.95 -3.91 -2.68
C MET A 10 -0.16 -4.57 -1.57
N ASN A 11 0.53 -3.78 -0.76
CA ASN A 11 1.23 -4.29 0.41
C ASN A 11 0.24 -4.81 1.47
N ARG A 12 0.65 -5.86 2.13
CA ARG A 12 -0.15 -6.48 3.20
C ARG A 12 0.14 -5.81 4.53
N MET A 13 -0.85 -5.85 5.40
CA MET A 13 -0.73 -5.36 6.78
C MET A 13 -0.10 -6.43 7.66
N GLU A 14 0.70 -6.01 8.65
CA GLU A 14 1.18 -6.92 9.69
C GLU A 14 0.03 -7.53 10.48
N ARG A 15 0.20 -8.77 10.91
CA ARG A 15 -0.77 -9.47 11.75
C ARG A 15 -0.62 -9.03 13.20
N THR A 16 -1.75 -8.74 13.83
CA THR A 16 -1.80 -8.41 15.26
C THR A 16 -1.88 -9.67 16.12
N ALA A 17 -1.65 -9.53 17.43
CA ALA A 17 -1.89 -10.61 18.38
C ALA A 17 -3.35 -11.12 18.34
N ALA A 18 -4.32 -10.24 18.13
CA ALA A 18 -5.73 -10.60 17.99
C ALA A 18 -5.99 -11.43 16.72
N ASP A 19 -5.32 -11.13 15.60
CA ASP A 19 -5.41 -11.92 14.37
C ASP A 19 -4.81 -13.32 14.55
N ASN A 20 -3.86 -13.45 15.46
CA ASN A 20 -3.16 -14.71 15.75
C ASN A 20 -3.78 -15.52 16.90
N ALA A 21 -4.68 -14.95 17.68
CA ALA A 21 -5.24 -15.57 18.89
C ALA A 21 -5.96 -16.92 18.66
N ARG A 22 -6.46 -17.14 17.43
CA ARG A 22 -7.12 -18.41 17.05
C ARG A 22 -6.16 -19.55 16.69
N PHE A 23 -4.88 -19.25 16.53
CA PHE A 23 -3.88 -20.24 16.14
C PHE A 23 -3.21 -20.81 17.37
N SER A 24 -3.10 -22.14 17.43
CA SER A 24 -2.40 -22.87 18.47
C SER A 24 -1.60 -24.01 17.84
N ASN A 25 -0.77 -24.70 18.60
CA ASN A 25 -0.02 -25.86 18.15
C ASN A 25 -0.23 -27.01 19.12
N PRO A 26 -1.43 -27.62 19.15
CA PRO A 26 -1.77 -28.64 20.14
C PRO A 26 -1.04 -29.96 19.92
N ASP A 27 -0.55 -30.23 18.72
CA ASP A 27 0.09 -31.47 18.29
C ASP A 27 1.60 -31.30 18.00
N GLY A 28 2.20 -30.15 18.35
CA GLY A 28 3.63 -29.92 18.12
C GLY A 28 4.04 -29.89 16.64
N ASP A 29 3.12 -29.49 15.75
CA ASP A 29 3.38 -29.43 14.31
C ASP A 29 4.62 -28.62 13.99
N SER A 30 5.56 -29.18 13.23
CA SER A 30 6.81 -28.57 12.83
C SER A 30 6.63 -27.32 11.93
N LYS A 31 5.49 -27.21 11.26
CA LYS A 31 5.11 -26.03 10.45
C LYS A 31 4.68 -24.84 11.33
N GLY A 32 4.43 -25.06 12.63
CA GLY A 32 4.06 -24.04 13.59
C GLY A 32 2.58 -24.05 13.99
N VAL A 33 2.09 -22.88 14.42
CA VAL A 33 0.72 -22.74 14.92
C VAL A 33 -0.31 -22.81 13.78
N TRP A 34 -1.46 -23.42 14.06
CA TRP A 34 -2.58 -23.58 13.12
C TRP A 34 -3.94 -23.50 13.81
N PHE A 35 -5.03 -23.46 13.06
CA PHE A 35 -6.39 -23.67 13.58
C PHE A 35 -7.16 -24.63 12.68
N SER A 36 -8.15 -25.30 13.24
CA SER A 36 -9.06 -26.16 12.46
C SER A 36 -9.97 -25.30 11.60
N ASP A 37 -9.79 -25.37 10.29
CA ASP A 37 -10.56 -24.62 9.30
C ASP A 37 -11.54 -25.55 8.57
N ASN A 38 -12.47 -24.95 7.82
CA ASN A 38 -13.47 -25.69 7.07
C ASN A 38 -12.81 -26.60 6.02
N ARG A 39 -13.14 -27.88 6.09
CA ARG A 39 -12.69 -28.91 5.14
C ARG A 39 -13.28 -28.77 3.73
N SER A 40 -14.39 -28.04 3.59
CA SER A 40 -15.07 -27.79 2.32
C SER A 40 -14.88 -26.33 1.87
N ALA A 41 -14.83 -26.14 0.56
CA ALA A 41 -14.90 -24.84 -0.09
C ALA A 41 -16.25 -24.67 -0.77
N PRO A 42 -16.84 -23.45 -0.81
CA PRO A 42 -18.04 -23.21 -1.61
C PRO A 42 -17.74 -23.44 -3.09
N THR A 43 -18.68 -24.02 -3.81
CA THR A 43 -18.61 -24.17 -5.26
C THR A 43 -19.50 -23.13 -5.94
N ASN A 44 -19.07 -22.64 -7.09
CA ASN A 44 -19.91 -21.79 -7.96
C ASN A 44 -20.90 -22.67 -8.72
N VAL A 45 -21.95 -22.09 -9.29
CA VAL A 45 -22.95 -22.75 -10.11
C VAL A 45 -22.34 -23.59 -11.26
N MET A 46 -21.18 -23.19 -11.77
CA MET A 46 -20.41 -23.87 -12.82
C MET A 46 -19.51 -24.99 -12.31
N SER A 47 -19.40 -25.21 -11.00
CA SER A 47 -18.44 -26.12 -10.39
C SER A 47 -19.03 -27.49 -9.97
N TRP A 48 -20.25 -27.79 -10.37
CA TRP A 48 -20.82 -29.15 -10.24
C TRP A 48 -19.95 -30.22 -10.93
N GLN A 49 -19.13 -29.82 -11.93
CA GLN A 49 -18.11 -30.66 -12.55
C GLN A 49 -16.85 -30.83 -11.70
N HIS A 50 -16.77 -30.18 -10.54
CA HIS A 50 -15.58 -30.25 -9.71
C HIS A 50 -15.34 -31.67 -9.21
N PRO A 51 -14.12 -32.22 -9.41
CA PRO A 51 -13.82 -33.61 -9.09
C PRO A 51 -13.85 -33.94 -7.58
N SER A 52 -13.82 -32.90 -6.71
CA SER A 52 -13.72 -33.07 -5.26
C SER A 52 -15.09 -33.07 -4.55
N THR A 53 -16.09 -33.79 -5.11
CA THR A 53 -17.41 -33.95 -4.50
C THR A 53 -17.71 -35.41 -4.08
N PHE A 54 -16.72 -36.30 -4.13
CA PHE A 54 -16.81 -37.71 -3.71
C PHE A 54 -16.98 -37.84 -2.19
N ALA A 55 -17.45 -38.99 -1.75
CA ALA A 55 -17.52 -39.35 -0.34
C ALA A 55 -16.21 -39.97 0.17
N ILE A 56 -15.98 -39.85 1.48
CA ILE A 56 -14.88 -40.50 2.18
C ILE A 56 -15.44 -41.26 3.35
N GLN A 57 -15.17 -42.56 3.43
CA GLN A 57 -15.58 -43.38 4.59
C GLN A 57 -14.75 -42.97 5.81
N HIS A 58 -15.44 -42.63 6.89
CA HIS A 58 -14.83 -42.17 8.11
C HIS A 58 -14.24 -43.33 8.91
N PRO A 59 -12.96 -43.28 9.33
CA PRO A 59 -12.30 -44.45 9.91
C PRO A 59 -12.86 -44.85 11.28
N ILE A 60 -13.46 -43.94 12.04
CA ILE A 60 -14.00 -44.23 13.38
C ILE A 60 -15.48 -44.61 13.29
N SER A 61 -16.30 -43.84 12.61
CA SER A 61 -17.75 -44.09 12.54
C SER A 61 -18.18 -45.08 11.45
N GLY A 62 -17.33 -45.30 10.44
CA GLY A 62 -17.66 -46.07 9.26
C GLY A 62 -18.62 -45.38 8.28
N GLU A 63 -19.11 -44.19 8.62
CA GLU A 63 -20.06 -43.43 7.80
C GLU A 63 -19.39 -42.79 6.58
N MET A 64 -20.15 -42.67 5.49
CA MET A 64 -19.71 -41.94 4.30
C MET A 64 -19.88 -40.43 4.50
N ILE A 65 -18.78 -39.74 4.63
CA ILE A 65 -18.76 -38.28 4.82
C ILE A 65 -18.63 -37.58 3.48
N TYR A 66 -19.50 -36.60 3.25
CA TYR A 66 -19.53 -35.76 2.06
C TYR A 66 -18.99 -34.34 2.37
N PRO A 67 -18.56 -33.56 1.36
CA PRO A 67 -18.35 -32.15 1.55
C PRO A 67 -19.64 -31.44 1.93
N ALA A 68 -19.52 -30.23 2.51
CA ALA A 68 -20.72 -29.46 2.88
C ALA A 68 -21.63 -29.21 1.66
N LYS A 69 -22.94 -29.15 1.88
CA LYS A 69 -23.92 -28.84 0.81
C LYS A 69 -23.53 -27.55 0.08
N GLY A 70 -23.55 -27.59 -1.25
CA GLY A 70 -23.10 -26.50 -2.10
C GLY A 70 -21.58 -26.27 -2.10
N GLY A 71 -20.80 -27.27 -1.66
CA GLY A 71 -19.36 -27.20 -1.59
C GLY A 71 -18.67 -28.43 -2.20
N CYS A 72 -17.33 -28.35 -2.22
CA CYS A 72 -16.43 -29.45 -2.58
C CYS A 72 -15.32 -29.55 -1.53
N TRP A 73 -14.61 -30.68 -1.49
CA TRP A 73 -13.41 -30.79 -0.68
C TRP A 73 -12.39 -29.73 -1.11
N ARG A 74 -11.67 -29.14 -0.15
CA ARG A 74 -10.63 -28.12 -0.44
C ARG A 74 -9.38 -28.72 -1.09
N PHE A 75 -9.18 -30.03 -0.96
CA PHE A 75 -8.06 -30.74 -1.56
C PHE A 75 -8.54 -31.68 -2.66
N GLY A 76 -7.68 -31.89 -3.65
CA GLY A 76 -7.89 -32.90 -4.66
C GLY A 76 -7.83 -34.32 -4.04
N ARG A 77 -8.37 -35.31 -4.78
CA ARG A 77 -8.52 -36.68 -4.30
C ARG A 77 -7.18 -37.31 -3.90
N GLU A 78 -6.13 -37.11 -4.69
CA GLU A 78 -4.80 -37.66 -4.45
C GLU A 78 -4.23 -37.16 -3.12
N ARG A 79 -4.29 -35.86 -2.88
CA ARG A 79 -3.78 -35.24 -1.65
C ARG A 79 -4.59 -35.66 -0.41
N LEU A 80 -5.90 -35.86 -0.55
CA LEU A 80 -6.73 -36.38 0.53
C LEU A 80 -6.37 -37.84 0.82
N LEU A 81 -6.16 -38.65 -0.21
CA LEU A 81 -5.76 -40.03 -0.08
C LEU A 81 -4.40 -40.17 0.62
N GLU A 82 -3.42 -39.36 0.28
CA GLU A 82 -2.13 -39.31 0.99
C GLU A 82 -2.30 -39.08 2.50
N SER A 83 -3.10 -38.07 2.88
CA SER A 83 -3.34 -37.75 4.30
C SER A 83 -4.17 -38.86 5.00
N LEU A 84 -5.11 -39.47 4.32
CA LEU A 84 -5.96 -40.54 4.87
C LEU A 84 -5.22 -41.86 5.01
N ASN A 85 -4.26 -42.15 4.13
CA ASN A 85 -3.42 -43.37 4.22
C ASN A 85 -2.50 -43.35 5.43
N GLU A 86 -2.35 -42.20 6.10
CA GLU A 86 -1.70 -42.16 7.42
C GLU A 86 -2.55 -42.78 8.54
N TYR A 87 -3.88 -42.93 8.33
CA TYR A 87 -4.79 -43.52 9.30
C TYR A 87 -5.17 -44.98 8.91
N ALA A 88 -5.35 -45.23 7.60
CA ALA A 88 -5.78 -46.51 7.09
C ALA A 88 -5.55 -46.63 5.60
N GLU A 89 -5.58 -47.86 5.07
CA GLU A 89 -5.60 -48.10 3.64
C GLU A 89 -6.98 -47.83 3.07
N TYR A 90 -7.07 -46.97 2.03
CA TYR A 90 -8.27 -46.64 1.31
C TYR A 90 -8.25 -47.20 -0.12
N ALA A 91 -9.38 -47.75 -0.57
CA ALA A 91 -9.61 -48.18 -1.93
C ALA A 91 -10.66 -47.30 -2.63
N SER A 92 -10.72 -47.40 -3.95
CA SER A 92 -11.82 -46.82 -4.75
C SER A 92 -13.09 -47.65 -4.53
N GLY A 93 -14.15 -47.03 -4.04
CA GLY A 93 -15.45 -47.59 -3.85
C GLY A 93 -16.41 -47.20 -4.97
N ASP A 94 -17.57 -47.86 -4.99
CA ASP A 94 -18.66 -47.55 -5.93
C ASP A 94 -19.24 -46.17 -5.66
N VAL A 95 -19.74 -45.51 -6.69
CA VAL A 95 -20.40 -44.21 -6.59
C VAL A 95 -21.88 -44.39 -6.31
N ASP A 96 -22.33 -44.10 -5.11
CA ASP A 96 -23.75 -44.00 -4.78
C ASP A 96 -24.32 -42.64 -5.22
N ILE A 97 -24.92 -42.60 -6.43
CA ILE A 97 -25.50 -41.38 -6.99
C ILE A 97 -26.61 -40.82 -6.11
N ALA A 98 -27.46 -41.68 -5.54
CA ALA A 98 -28.59 -41.25 -4.71
C ALA A 98 -28.10 -40.63 -3.40
N ALA A 99 -27.14 -41.26 -2.73
CA ALA A 99 -26.52 -40.71 -1.51
C ALA A 99 -25.76 -39.41 -1.79
N ARG A 100 -25.03 -39.34 -2.91
CA ARG A 100 -24.29 -38.10 -3.29
C ARG A 100 -25.24 -36.96 -3.56
N VAL A 101 -26.38 -37.17 -4.26
CA VAL A 101 -27.43 -36.17 -4.46
C VAL A 101 -28.04 -35.73 -3.12
N ALA A 102 -28.35 -36.65 -2.23
CA ALA A 102 -28.96 -36.35 -0.93
C ALA A 102 -28.05 -35.51 -0.02
N ASN A 103 -26.74 -35.73 -0.06
CA ASN A 103 -25.76 -35.11 0.82
C ASN A 103 -25.05 -33.87 0.23
N THR A 104 -25.17 -33.66 -1.08
CA THR A 104 -24.61 -32.47 -1.75
C THR A 104 -25.75 -31.64 -2.36
N SER A 105 -25.43 -30.53 -3.04
CA SER A 105 -26.44 -29.78 -3.81
C SER A 105 -26.49 -30.18 -5.29
N LEU A 106 -25.91 -31.32 -5.66
CA LEU A 106 -25.85 -31.80 -7.02
C LEU A 106 -27.20 -32.50 -7.41
N ARG A 107 -27.58 -32.38 -8.68
CA ARG A 107 -28.62 -33.21 -9.28
C ARG A 107 -27.98 -34.49 -9.80
N SER A 108 -28.80 -35.52 -10.05
CA SER A 108 -28.31 -36.81 -10.51
C SER A 108 -27.50 -36.74 -11.81
N ASP A 109 -27.89 -35.85 -12.74
CA ASP A 109 -27.18 -35.59 -14.00
C ASP A 109 -25.86 -34.85 -13.83
N GLN A 110 -25.62 -34.32 -12.66
CA GLN A 110 -24.40 -33.56 -12.31
C GLN A 110 -23.38 -34.38 -11.53
N VAL A 111 -23.74 -35.57 -11.07
CA VAL A 111 -22.83 -36.44 -10.31
C VAL A 111 -21.77 -37.03 -11.24
N ARG A 112 -20.53 -36.86 -10.88
CA ARG A 112 -19.36 -37.41 -11.57
C ARG A 112 -19.18 -38.88 -11.19
N SER A 113 -19.76 -39.80 -11.98
CA SER A 113 -19.64 -41.24 -11.77
C SER A 113 -18.24 -41.81 -12.07
N ASP A 114 -17.41 -41.03 -12.78
CA ASP A 114 -16.01 -41.34 -13.05
C ASP A 114 -15.07 -41.00 -11.86
N ILE A 115 -15.58 -40.39 -10.79
CA ILE A 115 -14.84 -40.08 -9.58
C ILE A 115 -15.34 -41.01 -8.44
N PRO A 116 -14.64 -42.13 -8.16
CA PRO A 116 -15.04 -43.09 -7.14
C PRO A 116 -14.93 -42.50 -5.72
N ASP A 117 -15.77 -42.98 -4.81
CA ASP A 117 -15.68 -42.66 -3.39
C ASP A 117 -14.46 -43.36 -2.77
N LEU A 118 -14.01 -42.88 -1.61
CA LEU A 118 -12.92 -43.49 -0.85
C LEU A 118 -13.49 -44.35 0.27
N VAL A 119 -13.23 -45.65 0.19
CA VAL A 119 -13.71 -46.68 1.16
C VAL A 119 -12.53 -47.33 1.87
N LEU A 120 -12.71 -47.70 3.11
CA LEU A 120 -11.70 -48.39 3.94
C LEU A 120 -11.53 -49.83 3.49
N VAL A 121 -10.29 -50.29 3.36
CA VAL A 121 -9.97 -51.70 3.09
C VAL A 121 -10.21 -52.55 4.34
N ASP A 122 -9.76 -52.07 5.51
CA ASP A 122 -10.00 -52.71 6.81
C ASP A 122 -10.54 -51.67 7.83
N PRO A 123 -11.88 -51.59 8.01
CA PRO A 123 -12.47 -50.62 8.93
C PRO A 123 -12.10 -50.83 10.39
N ALA A 124 -11.82 -52.05 10.85
CA ALA A 124 -11.48 -52.32 12.24
C ALA A 124 -10.07 -51.80 12.58
N SER A 125 -9.09 -52.06 11.72
CA SER A 125 -7.74 -51.54 11.84
C SER A 125 -7.70 -50.01 11.72
N ALA A 126 -8.51 -49.46 10.81
CA ALA A 126 -8.65 -48.04 10.60
C ALA A 126 -9.12 -47.29 11.86
N ALA A 127 -10.16 -47.81 12.51
CA ALA A 127 -10.69 -47.21 13.74
C ALA A 127 -9.63 -47.17 14.87
N GLN A 128 -8.91 -48.27 15.06
CA GLN A 128 -7.86 -48.36 16.06
C GLN A 128 -6.73 -47.40 15.76
N CYS A 129 -6.23 -47.31 14.54
CA CYS A 129 -5.20 -46.41 14.13
C CYS A 129 -5.61 -44.93 14.31
N ALA A 130 -6.85 -44.59 13.92
CA ALA A 130 -7.37 -43.26 14.05
C ALA A 130 -7.45 -42.78 15.53
N HIS A 131 -7.92 -43.66 16.41
CA HIS A 131 -7.95 -43.39 17.85
C HIS A 131 -6.53 -43.16 18.40
N THR A 132 -5.58 -44.05 18.10
CA THR A 132 -4.19 -43.91 18.54
C THR A 132 -3.60 -42.60 18.07
N ARG A 133 -3.75 -42.17 16.82
CA ARG A 133 -3.22 -40.93 16.30
C ARG A 133 -3.87 -39.69 16.92
N ILE A 134 -5.17 -39.76 17.25
CA ILE A 134 -5.86 -38.65 17.93
C ILE A 134 -5.32 -38.53 19.36
N ASP A 135 -5.13 -39.63 20.06
CA ASP A 135 -4.63 -39.65 21.45
C ASP A 135 -3.16 -39.20 21.52
N ASP A 136 -2.34 -39.60 20.57
CA ASP A 136 -0.95 -39.21 20.44
C ASP A 136 -0.75 -37.75 19.99
N GLY A 137 -1.81 -37.09 19.51
CA GLY A 137 -1.76 -35.71 19.01
C GLY A 137 -0.95 -35.55 17.73
N ASN A 138 -0.76 -36.59 16.94
CA ASN A 138 0.01 -36.55 15.69
C ASN A 138 -0.90 -36.46 14.47
N TRP A 139 -1.26 -35.24 14.05
CA TRP A 139 -2.26 -35.02 13.03
C TRP A 139 -1.66 -34.50 11.72
N PRO A 140 -2.02 -35.09 10.54
CA PRO A 140 -1.68 -34.55 9.24
C PRO A 140 -2.46 -33.27 8.94
N GLU A 141 -2.18 -32.63 7.82
CA GLU A 141 -2.87 -31.38 7.42
C GLU A 141 -4.38 -31.56 7.22
N PHE A 142 -4.80 -32.72 6.72
CA PHE A 142 -6.20 -33.16 6.70
C PHE A 142 -6.34 -34.31 7.69
N PHE A 143 -7.02 -34.08 8.78
CA PHE A 143 -7.04 -35.00 9.93
C PHE A 143 -8.43 -35.50 10.29
N VAL A 144 -8.46 -36.66 10.95
CA VAL A 144 -9.68 -37.29 11.45
C VAL A 144 -10.05 -36.66 12.79
N THR A 145 -11.34 -36.35 12.96
CA THR A 145 -11.96 -35.98 14.25
C THR A 145 -12.86 -37.11 14.72
N ALA A 146 -13.51 -37.02 15.87
CA ALA A 146 -14.40 -38.09 16.37
C ALA A 146 -15.56 -38.39 15.41
N THR A 147 -16.07 -37.44 14.65
CA THR A 147 -17.27 -37.57 13.81
C THR A 147 -17.11 -37.11 12.37
N SER A 148 -15.95 -36.58 12.02
CA SER A 148 -15.72 -35.96 10.70
C SER A 148 -14.25 -35.81 10.41
N PHE A 149 -13.92 -34.85 9.52
CA PHE A 149 -12.55 -34.44 9.18
C PHE A 149 -12.34 -32.99 9.50
N GLY A 150 -11.11 -32.62 9.84
CA GLY A 150 -10.63 -31.28 10.01
C GLY A 150 -9.52 -30.96 9.02
N ARG A 151 -9.19 -29.69 8.89
CA ARG A 151 -8.08 -29.21 8.07
C ARG A 151 -7.28 -28.19 8.84
N LYS A 152 -5.96 -28.37 8.90
CA LYS A 152 -5.06 -27.36 9.44
C LYS A 152 -4.99 -26.16 8.51
N SER A 153 -5.15 -24.97 9.04
CA SER A 153 -4.91 -23.70 8.35
C SER A 153 -3.89 -22.89 9.12
N TYR A 154 -2.76 -22.62 8.49
CA TYR A 154 -1.65 -21.90 9.08
C TYR A 154 -1.79 -20.39 8.85
N PRO A 155 -1.21 -19.54 9.72
CA PRO A 155 -1.18 -18.10 9.49
C PRO A 155 -0.44 -17.80 8.19
N PRO A 156 -0.97 -16.92 7.31
CA PRO A 156 -0.24 -16.53 6.11
C PRO A 156 1.05 -15.79 6.47
N ASN A 157 2.19 -16.21 5.91
CA ASN A 157 3.50 -15.61 6.15
C ASN A 157 3.60 -14.17 5.65
N GLU A 158 2.86 -13.82 4.63
CA GLU A 158 2.89 -12.50 3.96
C GLU A 158 2.05 -11.42 4.66
N GLY A 159 1.52 -11.68 5.86
CA GLY A 159 0.58 -10.77 6.51
C GLY A 159 -0.86 -10.94 6.03
N GLN A 160 -1.69 -9.92 6.21
CA GLN A 160 -3.10 -9.96 5.82
C GLN A 160 -3.47 -8.81 4.87
N PRO A 161 -4.43 -9.00 3.95
CA PRO A 161 -4.94 -7.92 3.13
C PRO A 161 -5.50 -6.79 4.00
N ALA A 162 -5.36 -5.55 3.53
CA ALA A 162 -5.99 -4.41 4.19
C ALA A 162 -7.52 -4.60 4.20
N ARG A 163 -8.13 -4.37 5.34
CA ARG A 163 -9.60 -4.43 5.48
C ARG A 163 -10.24 -3.21 4.81
N SER A 164 -11.48 -3.31 4.40
CA SER A 164 -12.26 -2.19 3.85
C SER A 164 -12.72 -1.19 4.94
N TRP A 165 -12.76 -1.60 6.20
CA TRP A 165 -13.13 -0.78 7.35
C TRP A 165 -11.92 -0.57 8.27
N TRP A 166 -11.62 0.71 8.58
CA TRP A 166 -10.54 1.12 9.47
C TRP A 166 -11.11 1.94 10.63
N PRO A 167 -11.18 1.36 11.83
CA PRO A 167 -11.69 2.06 13.00
C PRO A 167 -10.71 3.14 13.49
N ASN A 168 -11.26 4.14 14.18
CA ASN A 168 -10.50 5.34 14.57
C ASN A 168 -9.39 5.08 15.61
N ASP A 169 -9.50 4.04 16.39
CA ASP A 169 -8.45 3.61 17.32
C ASP A 169 -7.18 3.15 16.59
N GLN A 170 -7.33 2.66 15.36
CA GLN A 170 -6.22 2.24 14.50
C GLN A 170 -5.62 3.38 13.67
N VAL A 171 -6.46 4.21 13.05
CA VAL A 171 -6.01 5.23 12.07
C VAL A 171 -6.14 6.67 12.56
N GLY A 172 -6.63 6.89 13.77
CA GLY A 172 -6.86 8.22 14.31
C GLY A 172 -8.18 8.85 13.85
N HIS A 173 -8.42 10.05 14.31
CA HIS A 173 -9.61 10.84 14.00
C HIS A 173 -9.28 12.34 13.93
N ASN A 174 -10.22 13.17 13.46
CA ASN A 174 -9.99 14.61 13.24
C ASN A 174 -9.50 15.38 14.48
N ARG A 175 -9.92 14.99 15.71
CA ARG A 175 -9.45 15.62 16.95
C ARG A 175 -7.96 15.36 17.19
N GLU A 176 -7.50 14.13 16.91
CA GLU A 176 -6.09 13.74 16.98
C GLU A 176 -5.27 14.54 15.96
N ALA A 177 -5.72 14.60 14.71
CA ALA A 177 -5.09 15.38 13.66
C ALA A 177 -4.96 16.87 14.04
N LYS A 178 -6.01 17.47 14.63
CA LYS A 178 -5.92 18.85 15.14
C LYS A 178 -4.93 19.00 16.28
N SER A 179 -4.76 17.97 17.12
CA SER A 179 -3.77 17.99 18.20
C SER A 179 -2.34 17.89 17.64
N GLU A 180 -2.12 17.10 16.59
CA GLU A 180 -0.85 17.02 15.86
C GLU A 180 -0.48 18.40 15.29
N ILE A 181 -1.41 19.07 14.58
CA ILE A 181 -1.18 20.41 14.04
C ILE A 181 -0.93 21.45 15.14
N LYS A 182 -1.66 21.41 16.26
CA LYS A 182 -1.43 22.33 17.39
C LYS A 182 -0.06 22.14 18.01
N ALA A 183 0.44 20.91 18.08
CA ALA A 183 1.78 20.64 18.59
C ALA A 183 2.88 21.23 17.69
N LEU A 184 2.64 21.22 16.35
CA LEU A 184 3.55 21.79 15.38
C LEU A 184 3.50 23.34 15.35
N PHE A 185 2.31 23.93 15.48
CA PHE A 185 2.05 25.37 15.30
C PHE A 185 1.40 25.95 16.56
N SER A 186 2.18 26.01 17.64
CA SER A 186 1.72 26.61 18.90
C SER A 186 1.38 28.09 18.71
N GLY A 187 0.17 28.49 19.09
CA GLY A 187 -0.30 29.89 18.99
C GLY A 187 -0.97 30.27 17.66
N ALA A 188 -0.91 29.45 16.63
CA ALA A 188 -1.66 29.67 15.38
C ALA A 188 -3.07 29.06 15.42
N THR A 189 -4.00 29.65 14.63
CA THR A 189 -5.29 29.01 14.40
C THR A 189 -5.06 27.69 13.66
N PRO A 190 -5.52 26.55 14.20
CA PRO A 190 -5.25 25.27 13.57
C PRO A 190 -5.91 25.16 12.20
N PHE A 191 -5.25 24.46 11.28
CA PHE A 191 -5.87 24.07 9.99
C PHE A 191 -7.20 23.37 10.22
N SER A 192 -8.22 23.71 9.44
CA SER A 192 -9.61 23.32 9.72
C SER A 192 -9.86 21.81 9.65
N THR A 193 -9.29 21.13 8.65
CA THR A 193 -9.57 19.73 8.31
C THR A 193 -8.32 18.88 8.09
N PRO A 194 -7.36 18.85 9.03
CA PRO A 194 -6.19 18.02 8.89
C PRO A 194 -6.56 16.53 8.94
N LYS A 195 -5.75 15.69 8.33
CA LYS A 195 -5.87 14.23 8.45
C LYS A 195 -4.82 13.71 9.45
N PRO A 196 -5.15 12.69 10.27
CA PRO A 196 -4.17 12.10 11.18
C PRO A 196 -3.06 11.38 10.40
N GLU A 197 -1.84 11.48 10.87
CA GLU A 197 -0.69 10.85 10.20
C GLU A 197 -0.83 9.32 10.12
N ARG A 198 -1.41 8.67 11.13
CA ARG A 198 -1.65 7.22 11.12
C ARG A 198 -2.56 6.75 9.98
N LEU A 199 -3.50 7.60 9.53
CA LEU A 199 -4.33 7.29 8.37
C LEU A 199 -3.49 7.30 7.09
N LEU A 200 -2.68 8.34 6.92
CA LEU A 200 -1.80 8.48 5.74
C LEU A 200 -0.71 7.42 5.74
N GLU A 201 -0.15 7.07 6.91
CA GLU A 201 0.79 5.96 7.07
C GLU A 201 0.22 4.66 6.48
N ARG A 202 -1.01 4.31 6.86
CA ARG A 202 -1.67 3.10 6.34
C ARG A 202 -1.91 3.18 4.83
N ILE A 203 -2.39 4.30 4.32
CA ILE A 203 -2.64 4.50 2.89
C ILE A 203 -1.33 4.36 2.09
N ILE A 204 -0.28 5.04 2.53
CA ILE A 204 1.04 5.04 1.87
C ILE A 204 1.69 3.66 1.97
N HIS A 205 1.57 2.97 3.13
CA HIS A 205 2.08 1.61 3.28
C HIS A 205 1.43 0.64 2.28
N ILE A 206 0.11 0.70 2.13
CA ILE A 206 -0.63 -0.22 1.25
C ILE A 206 -0.30 0.03 -0.22
N GLY A 207 -0.15 1.29 -0.62
CA GLY A 207 -0.06 1.68 -2.03
C GLY A 207 1.34 1.96 -2.55
N SER A 208 2.39 1.88 -1.71
CA SER A 208 3.75 2.24 -2.13
C SER A 208 4.83 1.54 -1.32
N ASN A 209 6.05 1.50 -1.87
CA ASN A 209 7.25 1.00 -1.23
C ASN A 209 8.23 2.15 -0.93
N PRO A 210 9.22 1.96 -0.03
CA PRO A 210 10.29 2.92 0.15
C PRO A 210 10.97 3.27 -1.17
N GLY A 211 11.18 4.58 -1.42
CA GLY A 211 11.73 5.10 -2.67
C GLY A 211 10.71 5.43 -3.76
N ASP A 212 9.46 4.95 -3.68
CA ASP A 212 8.39 5.34 -4.59
C ASP A 212 8.02 6.82 -4.45
N ILE A 213 7.31 7.36 -5.44
CA ILE A 213 6.82 8.75 -5.42
C ILE A 213 5.35 8.77 -5.00
N VAL A 214 5.05 9.55 -3.97
CA VAL A 214 3.69 9.84 -3.51
C VAL A 214 3.29 11.23 -4.02
N LEU A 215 2.19 11.32 -4.75
CA LEU A 215 1.65 12.57 -5.26
C LEU A 215 0.40 12.97 -4.47
N ASP A 216 0.37 14.22 -3.97
CA ASP A 216 -0.82 14.85 -3.38
C ASP A 216 -0.99 16.26 -3.96
N VAL A 217 -1.99 16.44 -4.81
CA VAL A 217 -2.26 17.70 -5.51
C VAL A 217 -3.12 18.67 -4.67
N PHE A 218 -3.50 18.30 -3.45
CA PHE A 218 -4.28 19.12 -2.52
C PHE A 218 -3.64 19.06 -1.13
N ALA A 219 -2.40 19.55 -1.02
CA ALA A 219 -1.54 19.40 0.15
C ALA A 219 -2.18 19.79 1.48
N GLY A 220 -2.97 20.87 1.51
CA GLY A 220 -3.58 21.42 2.71
C GLY A 220 -2.55 21.67 3.80
N SER A 221 -2.62 20.93 4.90
CA SER A 221 -1.62 21.06 5.98
C SER A 221 -0.33 20.27 5.74
N GLY A 222 -0.12 19.68 4.57
CA GLY A 222 1.09 18.93 4.20
C GLY A 222 1.22 17.55 4.85
N THR A 223 0.13 16.95 5.32
CA THR A 223 0.19 15.68 6.07
C THR A 223 0.73 14.54 5.21
N THR A 224 0.27 14.42 3.96
CA THR A 224 0.70 13.34 3.06
C THR A 224 2.20 13.38 2.80
N ALA A 225 2.74 14.54 2.47
CA ALA A 225 4.17 14.72 2.20
C ALA A 225 5.01 14.48 3.47
N ALA A 226 4.54 14.95 4.64
CA ALA A 226 5.18 14.71 5.93
C ALA A 226 5.29 13.20 6.24
N VAL A 227 4.20 12.45 6.05
CA VAL A 227 4.18 11.00 6.29
C VAL A 227 5.03 10.26 5.25
N ALA A 228 4.93 10.63 3.97
CA ALA A 228 5.76 10.06 2.91
C ALA A 228 7.25 10.21 3.20
N GLN A 229 7.68 11.40 3.65
CA GLN A 229 9.05 11.67 4.09
C GLN A 229 9.47 10.75 5.24
N LYS A 230 8.68 10.69 6.31
CA LYS A 230 8.95 9.84 7.48
C LYS A 230 9.01 8.35 7.15
N MET A 231 8.32 7.91 6.10
CA MET A 231 8.28 6.53 5.63
C MET A 231 9.32 6.23 4.53
N GLY A 232 10.20 7.17 4.18
CA GLY A 232 11.24 6.99 3.16
C GLY A 232 10.70 6.93 1.72
N ARG A 233 9.58 7.58 1.45
CA ARG A 233 9.07 7.79 0.09
C ARG A 233 9.51 9.15 -0.40
N ARG A 234 9.71 9.27 -1.71
CA ARG A 234 9.78 10.58 -2.38
C ARG A 234 8.36 11.12 -2.49
N TRP A 235 8.22 12.42 -2.61
CA TRP A 235 6.89 13.01 -2.71
C TRP A 235 6.88 14.25 -3.58
N VAL A 236 5.72 14.49 -4.18
CA VAL A 236 5.36 15.74 -4.86
C VAL A 236 4.04 16.18 -4.27
N THR A 237 3.95 17.44 -3.85
CA THR A 237 2.71 17.96 -3.28
C THR A 237 2.46 19.38 -3.80
N CYS A 238 1.19 19.69 -4.10
CA CYS A 238 0.77 20.99 -4.61
C CYS A 238 -0.27 21.61 -3.68
N GLU A 239 -0.23 22.93 -3.51
CA GLU A 239 -1.25 23.68 -2.80
C GLU A 239 -1.58 24.95 -3.61
N LEU A 240 -2.87 25.15 -3.86
CA LEU A 240 -3.36 26.28 -4.66
C LEU A 240 -3.30 27.60 -3.88
N LEU A 241 -3.62 27.55 -2.58
CA LEU A 241 -3.70 28.74 -1.75
C LEU A 241 -2.34 29.08 -1.15
N GLU A 242 -1.72 30.15 -1.60
CA GLU A 242 -0.44 30.65 -1.10
C GLU A 242 -0.47 30.82 0.43
N SER A 243 -1.57 31.30 1.00
CA SER A 243 -1.74 31.44 2.45
C SER A 243 -1.69 30.11 3.19
N THR A 244 -2.26 29.04 2.63
CA THR A 244 -2.18 27.69 3.19
C THR A 244 -0.76 27.14 3.07
N PHE A 245 -0.14 27.29 1.92
CA PHE A 245 1.22 26.85 1.65
C PHE A 245 2.23 27.48 2.62
N THR A 246 2.20 28.80 2.75
CA THR A 246 3.15 29.55 3.59
C THR A 246 2.91 29.36 5.08
N THR A 247 1.65 29.18 5.50
CA THR A 247 1.30 29.04 6.93
C THR A 247 1.47 27.62 7.44
N PHE A 248 1.12 26.61 6.64
CA PHE A 248 1.06 25.23 7.11
C PHE A 248 1.94 24.26 6.31
N THR A 249 1.77 24.19 4.98
CA THR A 249 2.39 23.14 4.16
C THR A 249 3.91 23.19 4.26
N ARG A 250 4.51 24.28 3.84
CA ARG A 250 5.97 24.45 3.84
C ARG A 250 6.57 24.41 5.25
N PRO A 251 6.05 25.15 6.26
CA PRO A 251 6.65 25.11 7.59
C PRO A 251 6.53 23.74 8.28
N ARG A 252 5.48 22.96 7.99
CA ARG A 252 5.40 21.56 8.47
C ARG A 252 6.53 20.72 7.92
N LEU A 253 6.75 20.78 6.60
CA LEU A 253 7.80 19.99 5.94
C LEU A 253 9.19 20.39 6.43
N GLU A 254 9.46 21.68 6.59
CA GLU A 254 10.70 22.17 7.20
C GLU A 254 10.91 21.62 8.62
N LYS A 255 9.86 21.60 9.46
CA LYS A 255 9.91 21.01 10.81
C LYS A 255 10.18 19.52 10.79
N VAL A 256 9.56 18.78 9.86
CA VAL A 256 9.80 17.32 9.70
C VAL A 256 11.25 17.06 9.34
N LEU A 257 11.83 17.81 8.41
CA LEU A 257 13.23 17.66 8.02
C LEU A 257 14.22 18.03 9.15
N ASN A 258 13.87 18.99 10.00
CA ASN A 258 14.72 19.50 11.08
C ASN A 258 14.52 18.77 12.44
N ASP A 259 13.88 17.60 12.47
CA ASP A 259 13.56 16.85 13.72
C ASP A 259 12.73 17.67 14.73
N GLN A 260 11.86 18.54 14.23
CA GLN A 260 11.02 19.43 15.04
C GLN A 260 9.54 19.04 15.04
N ASP A 261 9.21 17.87 14.51
CA ASP A 261 7.86 17.30 14.55
C ASP A 261 7.78 16.18 15.61
N PRO A 262 7.25 16.47 16.81
CA PRO A 262 7.16 15.46 17.88
C PRO A 262 5.95 14.53 17.73
N GLY A 263 5.03 14.84 16.80
CA GLY A 263 3.70 14.24 16.70
C GLY A 263 3.57 13.09 15.71
N GLY A 264 2.34 12.66 15.54
CA GLY A 264 1.95 11.67 14.54
C GLY A 264 2.74 10.36 14.64
N ILE A 265 3.29 9.93 13.50
CA ILE A 265 4.07 8.69 13.38
C ILE A 265 5.56 8.87 13.71
N THR A 266 6.01 10.07 14.06
CA THR A 266 7.41 10.32 14.45
C THR A 266 7.84 9.43 15.60
N ARG A 267 6.89 9.12 16.50
CA ARG A 267 7.16 8.28 17.67
C ARG A 267 6.06 7.24 17.87
N THR A 268 6.48 6.01 18.10
CA THR A 268 5.58 4.94 18.53
C THR A 268 5.60 4.86 20.05
N LYS A 269 4.44 5.08 20.68
CA LYS A 269 4.31 4.93 22.13
C LYS A 269 4.63 3.49 22.54
N GLY A 270 5.39 3.35 23.60
CA GLY A 270 5.72 2.04 24.16
C GLY A 270 4.45 1.24 24.50
N LYS A 271 4.50 -0.07 24.25
CA LYS A 271 3.41 -0.98 24.62
C LYS A 271 3.23 -1.00 26.14
N ARG A 272 1.99 -1.14 26.58
CA ARG A 272 1.73 -1.38 27.99
C ARG A 272 2.04 -2.84 28.32
N VAL A 273 2.73 -3.06 29.38
CA VAL A 273 3.14 -4.40 29.84
C VAL A 273 2.85 -4.53 31.33
N ASP A 274 2.70 -5.76 31.77
CA ASP A 274 2.57 -6.10 33.18
C ASP A 274 3.79 -5.58 33.96
N ALA A 275 3.53 -5.09 35.18
CA ALA A 275 4.53 -4.65 36.14
C ALA A 275 4.14 -5.03 37.58
N THR A 276 3.25 -6.02 37.73
CA THR A 276 2.93 -6.65 39.00
C THR A 276 4.06 -7.57 39.44
N GLU A 277 4.08 -8.01 40.67
CA GLU A 277 5.06 -8.97 41.18
C GLU A 277 4.67 -10.42 40.81
N ASP A 278 3.38 -10.73 40.85
CA ASP A 278 2.87 -12.10 40.70
C ASP A 278 2.24 -12.34 39.29
N GLY A 279 2.27 -11.37 38.41
CA GLY A 279 1.55 -11.38 37.15
C GLY A 279 0.14 -10.83 37.25
N LEU A 280 -0.41 -10.35 36.11
CA LEU A 280 -1.81 -9.95 36.05
C LEU A 280 -2.72 -11.18 36.14
N PRO A 281 -3.95 -11.04 36.70
CA PRO A 281 -4.90 -12.15 36.73
C PRO A 281 -5.20 -12.71 35.35
N ASP A 282 -5.48 -14.03 35.28
CA ASP A 282 -5.80 -14.71 34.04
C ASP A 282 -6.92 -14.00 33.27
N GLY A 283 -6.70 -13.77 31.97
CA GLY A 283 -7.65 -13.08 31.09
C GLY A 283 -7.65 -11.55 31.19
N VAL A 284 -6.83 -10.95 32.06
CA VAL A 284 -6.72 -9.49 32.19
C VAL A 284 -5.55 -8.97 31.36
N SER A 285 -5.84 -8.17 30.33
CA SER A 285 -4.79 -7.52 29.54
C SER A 285 -4.14 -6.35 30.30
N PRO A 286 -2.86 -6.02 30.04
CA PRO A 286 -2.21 -4.83 30.61
C PRO A 286 -2.97 -3.53 30.34
N GLU A 287 -3.67 -3.42 29.21
CA GLU A 287 -4.54 -2.29 28.87
C GLU A 287 -5.76 -2.21 29.79
N ASP A 288 -6.41 -3.34 30.07
CA ASP A 288 -7.59 -3.37 30.92
C ASP A 288 -7.22 -3.13 32.39
N ALA A 289 -6.10 -3.68 32.87
CA ALA A 289 -5.55 -3.37 34.17
C ALA A 289 -5.27 -1.88 34.35
N ALA A 290 -4.77 -1.22 33.30
CA ALA A 290 -4.53 0.22 33.33
C ALA A 290 -5.84 1.04 33.31
N LYS A 291 -6.86 0.61 32.55
CA LYS A 291 -8.19 1.22 32.59
C LYS A 291 -8.79 1.10 33.99
N PHE A 292 -8.74 -0.09 34.58
CA PHE A 292 -9.18 -0.33 35.95
C PHE A 292 -8.49 0.63 36.94
N THR A 293 -7.16 0.70 36.92
CA THR A 293 -6.40 1.61 37.78
C THR A 293 -6.80 3.07 37.57
N SER A 294 -7.07 3.48 36.32
CA SER A 294 -7.53 4.84 35.99
C SER A 294 -8.90 5.15 36.60
N VAL A 295 -9.84 4.20 36.47
CA VAL A 295 -11.19 4.32 37.05
C VAL A 295 -11.11 4.36 38.58
N LEU A 296 -10.37 3.43 39.17
CA LEU A 296 -10.14 3.37 40.61
C LEU A 296 -9.58 4.70 41.14
N ASN A 297 -8.57 5.26 40.48
CA ASN A 297 -8.02 6.56 40.89
C ASN A 297 -9.02 7.71 40.82
N LYS A 298 -9.95 7.69 39.85
CA LYS A 298 -11.02 8.69 39.73
C LYS A 298 -12.03 8.55 40.88
N LEU A 299 -12.42 7.32 41.19
CA LEU A 299 -13.42 7.05 42.24
C LEU A 299 -12.93 7.46 43.64
N ILE A 300 -11.64 7.24 43.92
CA ILE A 300 -11.05 7.59 45.25
C ILE A 300 -10.45 9.00 45.28
N LYS A 301 -10.62 9.80 44.21
CA LYS A 301 -9.92 11.09 44.07
C LYS A 301 -10.15 12.01 45.24
N ASP A 302 -11.39 12.09 45.70
CA ASP A 302 -11.84 13.05 46.71
C ASP A 302 -11.96 12.41 48.12
N ASP A 303 -11.54 11.14 48.28
CA ASP A 303 -11.59 10.44 49.57
C ASP A 303 -10.16 10.07 50.05
N PRO A 304 -9.58 10.82 51.00
CA PRO A 304 -8.25 10.58 51.53
C PRO A 304 -8.12 9.26 52.31
N GLU A 305 -9.18 8.79 52.95
CA GLU A 305 -9.15 7.55 53.74
C GLU A 305 -9.11 6.32 52.80
N LEU A 306 -9.95 6.32 51.75
CA LEU A 306 -9.91 5.27 50.76
C LEU A 306 -8.54 5.19 50.05
N LYS A 307 -7.90 6.34 49.78
CA LYS A 307 -6.54 6.35 49.20
C LYS A 307 -5.51 5.63 50.06
N LYS A 308 -5.68 5.64 51.39
CA LYS A 308 -4.74 5.03 52.35
C LYS A 308 -5.09 3.59 52.66
N SER A 309 -6.32 3.12 52.31
CA SER A 309 -6.78 1.78 52.62
C SER A 309 -5.85 0.70 52.07
N ILE A 310 -5.72 -0.39 52.77
CA ILE A 310 -4.86 -1.53 52.39
C ILE A 310 -5.43 -2.18 51.13
N GLU A 311 -6.74 -2.31 51.06
CA GLU A 311 -7.45 -2.95 49.93
C GLU A 311 -7.18 -2.19 48.62
N VAL A 312 -7.28 -0.84 48.66
CA VAL A 312 -6.99 -0.02 47.46
C VAL A 312 -5.53 -0.13 47.06
N LYS A 313 -4.61 -0.19 48.00
CA LYS A 313 -3.16 -0.42 47.70
C LYS A 313 -2.93 -1.78 47.09
N THR A 314 -3.57 -2.82 47.59
CA THR A 314 -3.50 -4.19 47.06
C THR A 314 -4.05 -4.25 45.63
N LEU A 315 -5.22 -3.66 45.38
CA LEU A 315 -5.82 -3.60 44.05
C LEU A 315 -4.91 -2.85 43.02
N LYS A 316 -4.30 -1.75 43.46
CA LYS A 316 -3.33 -1.02 42.63
C LYS A 316 -2.06 -1.81 42.35
N ALA A 317 -1.56 -2.56 43.33
CA ALA A 317 -0.40 -3.43 43.14
C ALA A 317 -0.72 -4.57 42.16
N ALA A 318 -1.87 -5.25 42.35
CA ALA A 318 -2.32 -6.34 41.49
C ALA A 318 -2.71 -5.92 40.07
N SER A 319 -2.91 -4.63 39.81
CA SER A 319 -3.22 -4.06 38.46
C SER A 319 -2.12 -3.14 37.95
N LYS A 320 -0.92 -3.21 38.51
CA LYS A 320 0.22 -2.35 38.15
C LYS A 320 0.69 -2.66 36.75
N THR A 321 0.81 -1.62 35.93
CA THR A 321 1.33 -1.73 34.57
C THR A 321 2.34 -0.63 34.29
N ARG A 322 3.25 -0.88 33.34
CA ARG A 322 4.19 0.14 32.85
C ARG A 322 4.16 0.20 31.31
N ARG A 323 4.62 1.30 30.73
CA ARG A 323 4.89 1.35 29.30
C ARG A 323 6.35 0.98 29.03
N THR A 324 6.60 0.26 27.94
CA THR A 324 7.95 0.09 27.40
C THR A 324 8.48 1.43 26.91
N LYS A 325 9.75 1.49 26.55
CA LYS A 325 10.34 2.71 25.96
C LYS A 325 9.60 3.07 24.67
N GLU A 326 9.43 4.37 24.44
CA GLU A 326 8.97 4.93 23.17
C GLU A 326 10.04 4.66 22.10
N VAL A 327 9.59 4.35 20.89
CA VAL A 327 10.46 4.19 19.72
C VAL A 327 10.37 5.46 18.88
N VAL A 328 11.51 6.05 18.55
CA VAL A 328 11.61 7.18 17.64
C VAL A 328 11.79 6.64 16.23
N ASN A 329 10.80 6.84 15.37
CA ASN A 329 10.76 6.33 13.99
C ASN A 329 11.39 7.30 13.00
N TRP A 330 11.40 8.60 13.31
CA TRP A 330 11.94 9.64 12.47
C TRP A 330 12.78 10.63 13.28
N ARG A 331 13.95 11.01 12.73
CA ARG A 331 14.92 11.95 13.35
C ARG A 331 15.33 13.07 12.40
N GLY A 332 14.46 13.44 11.48
CA GLY A 332 14.79 14.46 10.48
C GLY A 332 15.63 13.93 9.33
N GLY A 333 15.97 14.81 8.44
CA GLY A 333 16.82 14.57 7.26
C GLY A 333 16.08 14.68 5.93
N GLY A 334 16.86 14.75 4.86
CA GLY A 334 16.38 14.99 3.50
C GLY A 334 16.28 16.49 3.17
N GLY A 335 15.56 16.79 2.10
CA GLY A 335 15.31 18.15 1.61
C GLY A 335 14.17 18.14 0.61
N PHE A 336 13.67 19.30 0.25
CA PHE A 336 12.70 19.50 -0.83
C PHE A 336 12.96 20.80 -1.57
N GLN A 337 12.49 20.87 -2.79
CA GLN A 337 12.49 22.06 -3.60
C GLN A 337 11.09 22.66 -3.66
N VAL A 338 10.98 23.97 -3.52
CA VAL A 338 9.76 24.71 -3.79
C VAL A 338 9.78 25.19 -5.23
N ALA A 339 8.68 24.98 -5.93
CA ALA A 339 8.49 25.45 -7.30
C ALA A 339 7.12 26.12 -7.42
N HIS A 340 7.03 27.12 -8.27
CA HIS A 340 5.76 27.71 -8.68
C HIS A 340 5.39 27.19 -10.06
N LEU A 341 4.10 26.86 -10.25
CA LEU A 341 3.59 26.52 -11.55
C LEU A 341 3.36 27.81 -12.34
N SER A 342 4.11 27.97 -13.42
CA SER A 342 3.85 29.03 -14.39
C SER A 342 2.60 28.69 -15.22
N PRO A 343 1.88 29.69 -15.76
CA PRO A 343 0.82 29.43 -16.72
C PRO A 343 1.34 28.60 -17.89
N ALA A 344 0.52 27.68 -18.38
CA ALA A 344 0.90 26.83 -19.50
C ALA A 344 1.12 27.67 -20.76
N CYS A 345 2.28 27.55 -21.43
CA CYS A 345 2.56 28.17 -22.73
C CYS A 345 1.92 27.41 -23.88
N PHE A 346 1.58 26.15 -23.68
CA PHE A 346 1.05 25.24 -24.70
C PHE A 346 -0.21 24.57 -24.18
N ASP A 347 -1.23 24.50 -25.03
CA ASP A 347 -2.50 23.85 -24.73
C ASP A 347 -2.95 23.00 -25.92
N TYR A 348 -3.56 21.85 -25.64
CA TYR A 348 -4.08 20.97 -26.67
C TYR A 348 -5.48 21.37 -27.05
N ALA A 349 -5.69 21.70 -28.35
CA ALA A 349 -7.00 22.02 -28.94
C ALA A 349 -7.60 20.74 -29.57
N PRO A 350 -8.54 20.05 -28.86
CA PRO A 350 -9.09 18.77 -29.35
C PRO A 350 -9.78 18.86 -30.70
N GLU A 351 -10.41 20.01 -30.99
CA GLU A 351 -11.13 20.25 -32.25
C GLU A 351 -10.19 20.35 -33.46
N LEU A 352 -8.92 20.70 -33.25
CA LEU A 352 -7.89 20.83 -34.28
C LEU A 352 -6.90 19.69 -34.28
N ASP A 353 -6.99 18.80 -33.29
CA ASP A 353 -6.03 17.71 -33.00
C ASP A 353 -4.58 18.20 -33.00
N ARG A 354 -4.33 19.35 -32.38
CA ARG A 354 -3.01 19.95 -32.31
C ARG A 354 -2.78 20.80 -31.07
N VAL A 355 -1.51 20.96 -30.71
CA VAL A 355 -1.09 21.87 -29.64
C VAL A 355 -1.01 23.29 -30.17
N MET A 356 -1.51 24.23 -29.39
CA MET A 356 -1.56 25.67 -29.69
C MET A 356 -0.76 26.43 -28.63
N LEU A 357 -0.24 27.60 -29.01
CA LEU A 357 0.30 28.56 -28.07
C LEU A 357 -0.84 29.25 -27.31
N THR A 358 -0.70 29.40 -26.01
CA THR A 358 -1.63 30.19 -25.17
C THR A 358 -1.20 31.65 -25.12
N ALA A 359 -2.04 32.49 -24.54
CA ALA A 359 -1.69 33.91 -24.28
C ALA A 359 -0.53 34.08 -23.28
N ALA A 360 -0.20 33.05 -22.51
CA ALA A 360 0.93 33.05 -21.58
C ALA A 360 2.28 32.74 -22.25
N ALA A 361 2.27 32.34 -23.54
CA ALA A 361 3.47 31.98 -24.29
C ALA A 361 4.26 33.21 -24.75
N THR A 362 4.68 34.04 -23.79
CA THR A 362 5.40 35.29 -24.03
C THR A 362 6.62 35.43 -23.11
N GLY A 363 7.61 36.21 -23.55
CA GLY A 363 8.76 36.61 -22.76
C GLY A 363 9.47 35.46 -22.04
N GLN A 364 9.82 35.66 -20.76
CA GLN A 364 10.56 34.71 -19.95
C GLN A 364 9.81 33.38 -19.76
N THR A 365 8.47 33.41 -19.65
CA THR A 365 7.65 32.20 -19.50
C THR A 365 7.76 31.29 -20.72
N LEU A 366 7.78 31.85 -21.93
CA LEU A 366 8.00 31.09 -23.16
C LEU A 366 9.41 30.49 -23.21
N ILE A 367 10.42 31.29 -22.86
CA ILE A 367 11.82 30.84 -22.83
C ILE A 367 12.00 29.65 -21.89
N GLU A 368 11.51 29.76 -20.66
CA GLU A 368 11.59 28.69 -19.65
C GLU A 368 10.87 27.41 -20.10
N SER A 369 9.66 27.57 -20.63
CA SER A 369 8.85 26.46 -21.11
C SER A 369 9.49 25.73 -22.30
N VAL A 370 10.00 26.46 -23.30
CA VAL A 370 10.69 25.88 -24.47
C VAL A 370 12.02 25.24 -24.05
N THR A 371 12.76 25.89 -23.17
CA THR A 371 14.02 25.36 -22.62
C THR A 371 13.81 24.01 -21.94
N ALA A 372 12.81 23.91 -21.07
CA ALA A 372 12.47 22.67 -20.37
C ALA A 372 12.03 21.56 -21.34
N ASN A 373 11.14 21.87 -22.28
CA ASN A 373 10.63 20.90 -23.25
C ASN A 373 11.72 20.35 -24.20
N LEU A 374 12.69 21.19 -24.57
CA LEU A 374 13.81 20.78 -25.43
C LEU A 374 15.00 20.18 -24.65
N GLY A 375 14.91 20.10 -23.32
CA GLY A 375 15.93 19.53 -22.45
C GLY A 375 17.22 20.36 -22.39
N PHE A 376 17.11 21.68 -22.44
CA PHE A 376 18.20 22.62 -22.24
C PHE A 376 18.24 23.12 -20.80
N THR A 377 19.37 23.68 -20.38
CA THR A 377 19.53 24.37 -19.10
C THR A 377 19.60 25.88 -19.35
N LEU A 378 18.78 26.64 -18.64
CA LEU A 378 18.82 28.11 -18.73
C LEU A 378 20.21 28.64 -18.39
N LEU A 379 20.65 29.61 -19.14
CA LEU A 379 21.85 30.40 -18.85
C LEU A 379 21.52 31.43 -17.79
N HIS A 380 22.51 31.73 -16.93
CA HIS A 380 22.34 32.73 -15.92
C HIS A 380 22.31 34.15 -16.58
N PRO A 381 21.52 35.13 -16.06
CA PRO A 381 21.43 36.44 -16.64
C PRO A 381 22.78 37.18 -16.74
N ASP A 382 23.77 36.79 -15.92
CA ASP A 382 25.12 37.37 -15.88
C ASP A 382 26.10 36.69 -16.86
N ASP A 383 25.66 35.66 -17.61
CA ASP A 383 26.46 35.02 -18.65
C ASP A 383 26.54 35.95 -19.86
N ASP A 384 27.72 36.18 -20.43
CA ASP A 384 27.98 37.07 -21.57
C ASP A 384 27.39 36.55 -22.92
N TYR A 385 26.41 35.61 -22.85
CA TYR A 385 25.77 35.06 -24.04
C TYR A 385 24.40 35.66 -24.27
N ILE A 386 24.12 35.94 -25.55
CA ILE A 386 22.79 36.37 -26.02
C ILE A 386 21.78 35.22 -26.11
N PHE A 387 22.23 34.02 -25.92
CA PHE A 387 21.41 32.80 -25.95
C PHE A 387 20.72 32.57 -24.60
N ASP A 388 19.56 31.96 -24.65
CA ASP A 388 18.70 31.81 -23.48
C ASP A 388 19.05 30.53 -22.68
N ALA A 389 19.56 29.47 -23.34
CA ALA A 389 19.87 28.21 -22.71
C ALA A 389 20.95 27.41 -23.43
N ARG A 390 21.53 26.41 -22.75
CA ARG A 390 22.62 25.58 -23.26
C ARG A 390 22.35 24.08 -23.01
N ARG A 391 22.77 23.25 -23.94
CA ARG A 391 22.86 21.79 -23.78
C ARG A 391 24.14 21.30 -24.48
N GLY A 392 25.18 21.04 -23.71
CA GLY A 392 26.51 20.76 -24.27
C GLY A 392 27.00 21.92 -25.13
N ASN A 393 27.33 21.64 -26.42
CA ASN A 393 27.76 22.66 -27.38
C ASN A 393 26.60 23.33 -28.12
N ALA A 394 25.34 22.94 -27.85
CA ALA A 394 24.19 23.53 -28.48
C ALA A 394 23.65 24.70 -27.63
N LEU A 395 23.51 25.86 -28.26
CA LEU A 395 22.95 27.09 -27.70
C LEU A 395 21.53 27.27 -28.19
N LEU A 396 20.60 27.52 -27.29
CA LEU A 396 19.19 27.77 -27.60
C LEU A 396 18.92 29.27 -27.59
N LYS A 397 18.27 29.74 -28.66
CA LYS A 397 17.62 31.07 -28.70
C LYS A 397 16.14 30.91 -28.98
N VAL A 398 15.32 31.50 -28.12
CA VAL A 398 13.86 31.54 -28.28
C VAL A 398 13.48 32.93 -28.81
N VAL A 399 12.72 32.97 -29.89
CA VAL A 399 12.24 34.20 -30.53
C VAL A 399 10.71 34.21 -30.51
N GLU A 400 10.13 35.13 -29.72
CA GLU A 400 8.72 35.43 -29.76
C GLU A 400 8.43 36.29 -30.99
N GLY A 401 8.11 35.59 -32.09
CA GLY A 401 7.88 36.25 -33.37
C GLY A 401 8.48 35.47 -34.55
N VAL A 402 8.90 36.19 -35.58
CA VAL A 402 9.33 35.63 -36.85
C VAL A 402 10.83 35.42 -36.88
N ALA A 403 11.27 34.18 -37.06
CA ALA A 403 12.68 33.87 -37.37
C ALA A 403 12.95 34.23 -38.84
N THR A 404 13.96 35.08 -39.06
CA THR A 404 14.42 35.51 -40.38
C THR A 404 15.86 35.11 -40.64
N THR A 405 16.33 35.24 -41.87
CA THR A 405 17.75 34.97 -42.22
C THR A 405 18.72 35.94 -41.57
N GLU A 406 18.31 37.19 -41.38
CA GLU A 406 19.11 38.21 -40.67
C GLU A 406 19.34 37.85 -39.18
N ILE A 407 18.31 37.33 -38.51
CA ILE A 407 18.47 36.82 -37.14
C ILE A 407 19.45 35.67 -37.09
N VAL A 408 19.36 34.76 -38.06
CA VAL A 408 20.31 33.62 -38.17
C VAL A 408 21.76 34.10 -38.39
N ASP A 409 21.98 35.05 -39.29
CA ASP A 409 23.31 35.61 -39.56
C ASP A 409 23.88 36.30 -38.31
N TRP A 410 23.05 37.05 -37.60
CA TRP A 410 23.43 37.70 -36.35
C TRP A 410 23.79 36.69 -35.25
N LEU A 411 22.94 35.67 -35.02
CA LEU A 411 23.21 34.61 -34.03
C LEU A 411 24.51 33.83 -34.41
N ALA A 412 24.72 33.54 -35.68
CA ALA A 412 25.92 32.82 -36.15
C ALA A 412 27.20 33.62 -35.90
N SER A 413 27.14 34.96 -35.89
CA SER A 413 28.29 35.82 -35.57
C SER A 413 28.63 35.82 -34.09
N GLN A 414 27.79 35.31 -33.22
CA GLN A 414 27.93 35.38 -31.76
C GLN A 414 28.41 34.04 -31.13
N ILE A 415 28.46 32.95 -31.90
CA ILE A 415 28.89 31.64 -31.42
C ILE A 415 30.40 31.47 -31.47
N GLN A 416 30.92 30.59 -30.61
CA GLN A 416 32.34 30.19 -30.67
C GLN A 416 32.55 28.96 -31.59
N PRO A 417 33.78 28.74 -32.08
CA PRO A 417 34.10 27.57 -32.87
C PRO A 417 33.68 26.26 -32.14
N GLY A 418 32.89 25.43 -32.82
CA GLY A 418 32.39 24.15 -32.30
C GLY A 418 31.02 24.24 -31.59
N GLU A 419 30.47 25.42 -31.42
CA GLU A 419 29.09 25.59 -30.92
C GLU A 419 28.06 25.46 -32.06
N THR A 420 26.84 25.05 -31.71
CA THR A 420 25.71 24.91 -32.63
C THR A 420 24.52 25.70 -32.12
N ILE A 421 23.61 26.08 -33.02
CA ILE A 421 22.44 26.88 -32.71
C ILE A 421 21.15 26.04 -32.79
N VAL A 422 20.32 26.12 -31.78
CA VAL A 422 18.91 25.73 -31.83
C VAL A 422 18.08 27.02 -31.75
N LEU A 423 17.46 27.41 -32.87
CA LEU A 423 16.59 28.59 -32.95
C LEU A 423 15.15 28.15 -32.83
N ALA A 424 14.50 28.46 -31.72
CA ALA A 424 13.07 28.22 -31.52
C ALA A 424 12.28 29.51 -31.80
N ALA A 425 11.24 29.47 -32.61
CA ALA A 425 10.46 30.65 -32.95
C ALA A 425 8.97 30.32 -33.13
N THR A 426 8.10 31.27 -32.82
CA THR A 426 6.64 31.13 -33.01
C THR A 426 6.24 31.15 -34.49
N THR A 427 7.06 31.76 -35.33
CA THR A 427 6.90 31.76 -36.80
C THR A 427 8.27 31.60 -37.45
N VAL A 428 8.37 30.83 -38.50
CA VAL A 428 9.62 30.60 -39.24
C VAL A 428 9.43 30.93 -40.69
N MET A 429 10.20 31.89 -41.24
CA MET A 429 10.14 32.24 -42.67
C MET A 429 10.74 31.11 -43.52
N ASP A 430 10.26 31.05 -44.75
CA ASP A 430 10.83 30.13 -45.76
C ASP A 430 12.33 30.35 -45.98
N GLY A 431 13.08 29.26 -46.13
CA GLY A 431 14.50 29.30 -46.36
C GLY A 431 15.36 29.39 -45.07
N VAL A 432 14.87 29.83 -43.94
CA VAL A 432 15.61 30.02 -42.68
C VAL A 432 16.23 28.71 -42.21
N ARG A 433 15.51 27.61 -42.26
CA ARG A 433 16.01 26.26 -41.88
C ARG A 433 17.21 25.84 -42.72
N GLN A 434 17.15 26.11 -44.03
CA GLN A 434 18.22 25.75 -44.94
C GLN A 434 19.42 26.69 -44.77
N HIS A 435 19.17 27.98 -44.57
CA HIS A 435 20.20 28.99 -44.34
C HIS A 435 21.03 28.68 -43.08
N LEU A 436 20.38 28.43 -41.94
CA LEU A 436 21.02 28.07 -40.69
C LEU A 436 21.90 26.82 -40.85
N ARG A 437 21.37 25.75 -41.49
CA ARG A 437 22.11 24.51 -41.68
C ARG A 437 23.37 24.67 -42.56
N LYS A 438 23.31 25.59 -43.54
CA LYS A 438 24.46 25.91 -44.38
C LYS A 438 25.53 26.71 -43.64
N LEU A 439 25.06 27.66 -42.80
CA LEU A 439 25.94 28.61 -42.10
C LEU A 439 26.63 27.94 -40.91
N VAL A 440 25.89 27.17 -40.13
CA VAL A 440 26.40 26.49 -38.92
C VAL A 440 25.98 25.03 -38.96
N LYS A 441 26.92 24.14 -39.31
CA LYS A 441 26.66 22.71 -39.42
C LYS A 441 26.25 22.13 -38.07
N GLY A 442 25.17 21.33 -38.02
CA GLY A 442 24.64 20.73 -36.82
C GLY A 442 23.56 21.57 -36.10
N SER A 443 23.31 22.77 -36.60
CA SER A 443 22.27 23.65 -36.08
C SER A 443 20.88 23.32 -36.67
N ARG A 444 19.83 23.70 -35.94
CA ARG A 444 18.43 23.48 -36.35
C ARG A 444 17.51 24.61 -35.94
N VAL A 445 16.41 24.74 -36.67
CA VAL A 445 15.27 25.62 -36.31
C VAL A 445 14.12 24.77 -35.80
N VAL A 446 13.47 25.21 -34.75
CA VAL A 446 12.29 24.60 -34.10
C VAL A 446 11.12 25.59 -34.25
N ALA A 447 10.10 25.21 -34.99
CA ALA A 447 8.86 25.99 -35.05
C ALA A 447 7.97 25.64 -33.84
N LEU A 448 7.49 26.69 -33.15
CA LEU A 448 6.62 26.52 -32.00
C LEU A 448 5.14 26.64 -32.42
N PRO A 449 4.25 25.76 -31.92
CA PRO A 449 4.49 24.62 -31.05
C PRO A 449 4.84 23.32 -31.80
N ASP A 450 4.67 23.27 -33.11
CA ASP A 450 4.60 22.06 -33.94
C ASP A 450 5.86 21.14 -33.84
N ASP A 451 7.05 21.73 -33.79
CA ASP A 451 8.29 20.95 -33.73
C ASP A 451 8.64 20.49 -32.29
N VAL A 452 7.99 21.05 -31.27
CA VAL A 452 8.18 20.63 -29.87
C VAL A 452 7.32 19.42 -29.53
N PHE A 453 6.09 19.39 -30.05
CA PHE A 453 5.07 18.37 -29.76
C PHE A 453 4.79 17.48 -30.97
N ARG A 454 5.79 17.15 -31.76
CA ARG A 454 5.59 16.11 -32.77
C ARG A 454 5.25 14.82 -32.05
N TYR A 455 3.99 14.41 -32.13
CA TYR A 455 3.62 13.04 -31.87
C TYR A 455 4.48 12.15 -32.77
N SER A 456 5.24 11.26 -32.19
CA SER A 456 5.79 10.16 -32.92
C SER A 456 4.61 9.36 -33.44
N GLU A 457 4.20 9.59 -34.70
CA GLU A 457 3.51 8.56 -35.44
C GLU A 457 4.35 7.30 -35.28
N GLY A 458 3.75 6.26 -34.68
CA GLY A 458 4.42 5.01 -34.40
C GLY A 458 5.11 4.52 -35.66
N GLY A 459 6.41 4.57 -35.62
CA GLY A 459 7.32 4.09 -36.62
C GLY A 459 8.27 3.12 -35.96
N ASP A 460 7.97 1.84 -36.12
CA ASP A 460 8.98 0.80 -36.10
C ASP A 460 10.24 1.27 -36.88
N GLN A 461 11.35 1.35 -36.15
CA GLN A 461 12.67 0.88 -36.57
C GLN A 461 13.64 0.90 -35.40
#